data_4fb943b861170023c8161142c0f4b853
#
_entry.id   4fb943b861170023c8161142c0f4b853
#
_cell.length_a   1.000
_cell.length_b   1.000
_cell.length_c   1.000
_cell.angle_alpha   90.00
_cell.angle_beta   90.00
_cell.angle_gamma   90.00
#
_symmetry.space_group_name_H-M   'P 1'
#
loop_
_entity.id
_entity.type
_entity.pdbx_description
1 polymer ?
#
loop_
_entity_poly.entity_id
_entity_poly.type
_entity_poly.pdbx_seq_one_letter_code
_entity_poly.pdbx_strand_id
1 'polypeptide(L)'
;MMPAFNGFTSSETFTAVPDTFFRELLNQIDDADELRAALYALWLVDHQEGPIRFLRRADFGGFASGVDKAVARGILLRVQNEAGEFFFLNSPRGRASVEAVQSGKFNPAQVTVAPPVERSNLFRLYEQHIGALTPLIADMLKEAEKEYPSAWFEEAFEIAAAKNARNWKYVEAILKRWKEKGKDERKNREDAVKDFKRYTEGEFAEYFRD
;
A
#
# COMPACT_ATOMS: atom_id res chain seq x y z
N MET A 1 -3.17 -13.65 -27.68
CA MET A 1 -3.76 -14.45 -26.58
C MET A 1 -3.23 -13.82 -25.30
N MET A 2 -4.07 -13.31 -24.43
CA MET A 2 -3.61 -12.80 -23.14
C MET A 2 -3.16 -13.98 -22.26
N PRO A 3 -2.06 -13.84 -21.50
CA PRO A 3 -1.65 -14.90 -20.58
C PRO A 3 -2.74 -15.14 -19.54
N ALA A 4 -2.91 -16.40 -19.14
CA ALA A 4 -3.84 -16.75 -18.08
C ALA A 4 -3.37 -16.12 -16.76
N PHE A 5 -4.33 -15.67 -15.93
CA PHE A 5 -4.03 -15.16 -14.59
C PHE A 5 -3.51 -16.31 -13.70
N ASN A 6 -2.33 -16.12 -13.10
CA ASN A 6 -1.66 -17.17 -12.30
C ASN A 6 -1.98 -17.11 -10.80
N GLY A 7 -2.93 -16.27 -10.39
CA GLY A 7 -3.30 -16.09 -8.98
C GLY A 7 -2.59 -14.91 -8.33
N PHE A 8 -3.09 -14.52 -7.16
CA PHE A 8 -2.48 -13.49 -6.31
C PHE A 8 -1.30 -14.07 -5.53
N THR A 9 -0.29 -13.23 -5.27
CA THR A 9 0.89 -13.59 -4.48
C THR A 9 0.81 -12.99 -3.08
N SER A 10 1.55 -13.55 -2.12
CA SER A 10 1.60 -13.04 -0.75
C SER A 10 2.29 -11.68 -0.63
N SER A 11 3.15 -11.33 -1.60
CA SER A 11 3.89 -10.07 -1.64
C SER A 11 3.13 -8.91 -2.29
N GLU A 12 1.88 -9.12 -2.76
CA GLU A 12 1.09 -8.07 -3.40
C GLU A 12 0.60 -7.03 -2.40
N THR A 13 0.48 -5.80 -2.88
CA THR A 13 -0.19 -4.71 -2.16
C THR A 13 -1.71 -4.86 -2.28
N PHE A 14 -2.44 -4.37 -1.30
CA PHE A 14 -3.89 -4.43 -1.28
C PHE A 14 -4.46 -3.02 -1.22
N THR A 15 -5.53 -2.81 -1.99
CA THR A 15 -6.32 -1.59 -1.93
C THR A 15 -7.53 -1.80 -1.03
N ALA A 16 -7.72 -0.92 -0.07
CA ALA A 16 -8.88 -0.96 0.80
C ALA A 16 -10.14 -0.55 0.01
N VAL A 17 -11.11 -1.46 -0.09
CA VAL A 17 -12.43 -1.18 -0.64
C VAL A 17 -13.42 -1.10 0.53
N PRO A 18 -14.20 0.00 0.67
CA PRO A 18 -15.17 0.13 1.76
C PRO A 18 -16.21 -1.00 1.75
N ASP A 19 -16.57 -1.53 2.91
CA ASP A 19 -17.58 -2.58 3.05
C ASP A 19 -18.93 -2.23 2.41
N THR A 20 -19.30 -0.94 2.44
CA THR A 20 -20.52 -0.42 1.80
C THR A 20 -20.53 -0.69 0.29
N PHE A 21 -19.36 -0.72 -0.36
CA PHE A 21 -19.24 -1.08 -1.76
C PHE A 21 -19.80 -2.49 -2.00
N PHE A 22 -19.42 -3.46 -1.20
CA PHE A 22 -19.86 -4.85 -1.36
C PHE A 22 -21.31 -5.06 -0.92
N ARG A 23 -21.73 -4.43 0.15
CA ARG A 23 -23.06 -4.62 0.72
C ARG A 23 -24.17 -3.88 -0.04
N GLU A 24 -23.86 -2.74 -0.64
CA GLU A 24 -24.88 -1.87 -1.24
C GLU A 24 -24.62 -1.65 -2.73
N LEU A 25 -23.44 -1.15 -3.12
CA LEU A 25 -23.19 -0.73 -4.49
C LEU A 25 -23.05 -1.91 -5.46
N LEU A 26 -22.35 -2.97 -5.08
CA LEU A 26 -22.08 -4.10 -5.97
C LEU A 26 -23.35 -4.76 -6.51
N ASN A 27 -24.42 -4.79 -5.70
CA ASN A 27 -25.70 -5.35 -6.09
C ASN A 27 -26.54 -4.39 -6.99
N GLN A 28 -26.15 -3.12 -7.10
CA GLN A 28 -26.83 -2.10 -7.88
C GLN A 28 -26.14 -1.82 -9.21
N ILE A 29 -24.87 -2.20 -9.34
CA ILE A 29 -24.07 -1.99 -10.55
C ILE A 29 -24.22 -3.23 -11.43
N ASP A 30 -24.95 -3.07 -12.53
CA ASP A 30 -25.17 -4.10 -13.55
C ASP A 30 -24.30 -3.86 -14.81
N ASP A 31 -23.64 -2.71 -14.91
CA ASP A 31 -22.77 -2.34 -16.02
C ASP A 31 -21.31 -2.60 -15.67
N ALA A 32 -20.66 -3.42 -16.50
CA ALA A 32 -19.27 -3.82 -16.29
C ALA A 32 -18.28 -2.65 -16.40
N ASP A 33 -18.55 -1.66 -17.25
CA ASP A 33 -17.66 -0.51 -17.41
C ASP A 33 -17.79 0.44 -16.21
N GLU A 34 -18.99 0.61 -15.68
CA GLU A 34 -19.21 1.33 -14.43
C GLU A 34 -18.47 0.68 -13.27
N LEU A 35 -18.60 -0.64 -13.13
CA LEU A 35 -17.91 -1.40 -12.08
C LEU A 35 -16.39 -1.26 -12.18
N ARG A 36 -15.84 -1.40 -13.39
CA ARG A 36 -14.40 -1.22 -13.65
C ARG A 36 -13.93 0.19 -13.29
N ALA A 37 -14.66 1.21 -13.73
CA ALA A 37 -14.33 2.61 -13.41
C ALA A 37 -14.39 2.89 -11.92
N ALA A 38 -15.39 2.37 -11.20
CA ALA A 38 -15.54 2.53 -9.75
C ALA A 38 -14.39 1.89 -8.98
N LEU A 39 -14.05 0.63 -9.26
CA LEU A 39 -12.94 -0.08 -8.61
C LEU A 39 -11.60 0.57 -8.94
N TYR A 40 -11.42 0.98 -10.20
CA TYR A 40 -10.18 1.64 -10.61
C TYR A 40 -10.02 3.02 -9.97
N ALA A 41 -11.10 3.76 -9.79
CA ALA A 41 -11.08 5.04 -9.06
C ALA A 41 -10.67 4.85 -7.59
N LEU A 42 -11.18 3.81 -6.92
CA LEU A 42 -10.78 3.48 -5.55
C LEU A 42 -9.27 3.20 -5.48
N TRP A 43 -8.77 2.39 -6.41
CA TRP A 43 -7.34 2.08 -6.50
C TRP A 43 -6.49 3.32 -6.77
N LEU A 44 -6.85 4.15 -7.75
CA LEU A 44 -6.12 5.37 -8.09
C LEU A 44 -6.06 6.35 -6.91
N VAL A 45 -7.19 6.57 -6.23
CA VAL A 45 -7.27 7.50 -5.11
C VAL A 45 -6.50 6.98 -3.89
N ASP A 46 -6.52 5.66 -3.65
CA ASP A 46 -5.77 5.06 -2.55
C ASP A 46 -4.24 5.22 -2.75
N HIS A 47 -3.77 5.17 -4.00
CA HIS A 47 -2.37 5.33 -4.35
C HIS A 47 -1.91 6.78 -4.52
N GLN A 48 -2.80 7.76 -4.37
CA GLN A 48 -2.42 9.18 -4.34
C GLN A 48 -1.99 9.62 -2.94
N GLU A 49 -0.99 10.50 -2.89
CA GLU A 49 -0.57 11.17 -1.67
C GLU A 49 -1.20 12.57 -1.56
N GLY A 50 -1.15 13.13 -0.36
CA GLY A 50 -1.62 14.47 -0.09
C GLY A 50 -3.04 14.57 0.46
N PRO A 51 -3.44 15.77 0.93
CA PRO A 51 -4.71 16.01 1.59
C PRO A 51 -5.90 16.01 0.63
N ILE A 52 -5.72 16.46 -0.61
CA ILE A 52 -6.72 16.50 -1.66
C ILE A 52 -6.33 15.50 -2.74
N ARG A 53 -7.22 14.56 -2.99
CA ARG A 53 -7.04 13.50 -3.99
C ARG A 53 -8.13 13.63 -5.04
N PHE A 54 -7.74 13.66 -6.30
CA PHE A 54 -8.66 13.83 -7.43
C PHE A 54 -8.15 13.07 -8.64
N LEU A 55 -9.05 12.83 -9.59
CA LEU A 55 -8.77 12.12 -10.83
C LEU A 55 -9.16 13.00 -12.01
N ARG A 56 -8.48 12.82 -13.11
CA ARG A 56 -8.85 13.34 -14.44
C ARG A 56 -9.41 12.19 -15.27
N ARG A 57 -10.19 12.49 -16.29
CA ARG A 57 -10.73 11.45 -17.19
C ARG A 57 -9.59 10.61 -17.82
N ALA A 58 -8.47 11.25 -18.15
CA ALA A 58 -7.30 10.55 -18.71
C ALA A 58 -6.69 9.50 -17.77
N ASP A 59 -6.82 9.69 -16.45
CA ASP A 59 -6.25 8.77 -15.46
C ASP A 59 -6.93 7.40 -15.48
N PHE A 60 -8.19 7.33 -15.96
CA PHE A 60 -8.94 6.08 -16.08
C PHE A 60 -8.49 5.20 -17.26
N GLY A 61 -7.73 5.73 -18.21
CA GLY A 61 -7.27 4.96 -19.37
C GLY A 61 -8.41 4.23 -20.08
N GLY A 62 -8.27 2.91 -20.24
CA GLY A 62 -9.28 2.05 -20.87
C GLY A 62 -10.61 1.91 -20.10
N PHE A 63 -10.73 2.44 -18.89
CA PHE A 63 -11.94 2.38 -18.06
C PHE A 63 -12.75 3.68 -18.07
N ALA A 64 -12.37 4.64 -18.90
CA ALA A 64 -13.02 5.96 -18.98
C ALA A 64 -14.50 5.89 -19.40
N SER A 65 -14.93 4.84 -20.12
CA SER A 65 -16.31 4.63 -20.56
C SER A 65 -17.33 4.51 -19.41
N GLY A 66 -16.88 4.01 -18.25
CA GLY A 66 -17.74 3.84 -17.07
C GLY A 66 -17.85 5.06 -16.15
N VAL A 67 -17.01 6.08 -16.36
CA VAL A 67 -16.87 7.22 -15.42
C VAL A 67 -18.19 8.00 -15.28
N ASP A 68 -18.87 8.29 -16.40
CA ASP A 68 -20.12 9.07 -16.36
C ASP A 68 -21.24 8.29 -15.66
N LYS A 69 -21.28 6.97 -15.77
CA LYS A 69 -22.22 6.10 -15.06
C LYS A 69 -21.91 6.10 -13.55
N ALA A 70 -20.63 6.00 -13.17
CA ALA A 70 -20.21 6.10 -11.77
C ALA A 70 -20.52 7.47 -11.15
N VAL A 71 -20.47 8.55 -11.93
CA VAL A 71 -20.93 9.88 -11.52
C VAL A 71 -22.45 9.91 -11.35
N ALA A 72 -23.20 9.39 -12.32
CA ALA A 72 -24.67 9.36 -12.27
C ALA A 72 -25.18 8.55 -11.05
N ARG A 73 -24.51 7.47 -10.69
CA ARG A 73 -24.81 6.68 -9.49
C ARG A 73 -24.35 7.34 -8.19
N GLY A 74 -23.54 8.38 -8.25
CA GLY A 74 -23.02 9.07 -7.07
C GLY A 74 -21.82 8.38 -6.40
N ILE A 75 -21.15 7.46 -7.08
CA ILE A 75 -19.87 6.88 -6.62
C ILE A 75 -18.77 7.92 -6.75
N LEU A 76 -18.80 8.68 -7.85
CA LEU A 76 -17.88 9.78 -8.12
C LEU A 76 -18.64 11.11 -8.10
N LEU A 77 -17.96 12.14 -7.62
CA LEU A 77 -18.39 13.54 -7.74
C LEU A 77 -17.60 14.18 -8.87
N ARG A 78 -18.26 14.94 -9.74
CA ARG A 78 -17.65 15.66 -10.85
C ARG A 78 -17.63 17.16 -10.58
N VAL A 79 -16.48 17.78 -10.78
CA VAL A 79 -16.31 19.24 -10.86
C VAL A 79 -15.79 19.58 -12.24
N GLN A 80 -16.48 20.49 -12.91
CA GLN A 80 -16.07 21.03 -14.20
C GLN A 80 -15.92 22.55 -14.09
N ASN A 81 -14.76 23.06 -14.52
CA ASN A 81 -14.46 24.48 -14.56
C ASN A 81 -13.58 24.80 -15.77
N GLU A 82 -13.13 26.04 -15.91
CA GLU A 82 -12.24 26.46 -17.01
C GLU A 82 -10.91 25.69 -17.07
N ALA A 83 -10.48 25.15 -15.95
CA ALA A 83 -9.24 24.40 -15.83
C ALA A 83 -9.38 22.91 -16.24
N GLY A 84 -10.61 22.41 -16.42
CA GLY A 84 -10.89 21.07 -16.86
C GLY A 84 -11.97 20.34 -16.06
N GLU A 85 -12.00 19.02 -16.25
CA GLU A 85 -12.91 18.09 -15.60
C GLU A 85 -12.15 17.25 -14.57
N PHE A 86 -12.66 17.22 -13.33
CA PHE A 86 -12.05 16.53 -12.20
C PHE A 86 -13.06 15.67 -11.48
N PHE A 87 -12.61 14.50 -11.01
CA PHE A 87 -13.44 13.52 -10.33
C PHE A 87 -12.91 13.27 -8.93
N PHE A 88 -13.81 13.10 -7.98
CA PHE A 88 -13.51 12.81 -6.57
C PHE A 88 -14.34 11.62 -6.12
N LEU A 89 -13.81 10.74 -5.26
CA LEU A 89 -14.66 9.74 -4.62
C LEU A 89 -15.73 10.43 -3.76
N ASN A 90 -16.96 9.95 -3.79
CA ASN A 90 -18.02 10.44 -2.92
C ASN A 90 -17.83 9.95 -1.48
N SER A 91 -16.89 10.53 -0.81
CA SER A 91 -16.52 10.31 0.58
C SER A 91 -16.51 11.62 1.35
N PRO A 92 -16.47 11.65 2.69
CA PRO A 92 -16.35 12.90 3.44
C PRO A 92 -15.18 13.76 2.96
N ARG A 93 -14.01 13.14 2.70
CA ARG A 93 -12.83 13.83 2.15
C ARG A 93 -13.09 14.35 0.73
N GLY A 94 -13.69 13.54 -0.14
CA GLY A 94 -13.96 13.94 -1.51
C GLY A 94 -14.94 15.11 -1.59
N ARG A 95 -16.00 15.13 -0.78
CA ARG A 95 -16.95 16.24 -0.68
C ARG A 95 -16.26 17.54 -0.21
N ALA A 96 -15.43 17.46 0.83
CA ALA A 96 -14.63 18.60 1.28
C ALA A 96 -13.65 19.10 0.21
N SER A 97 -13.08 18.20 -0.58
CA SER A 97 -12.21 18.56 -1.71
C SER A 97 -12.98 19.27 -2.83
N VAL A 98 -14.19 18.81 -3.15
CA VAL A 98 -15.07 19.48 -4.11
C VAL A 98 -15.39 20.91 -3.66
N GLU A 99 -15.74 21.08 -2.38
CA GLU A 99 -16.01 22.40 -1.81
C GLU A 99 -14.77 23.32 -1.88
N ALA A 100 -13.57 22.78 -1.60
CA ALA A 100 -12.33 23.55 -1.72
C ALA A 100 -12.06 24.01 -3.15
N VAL A 101 -12.35 23.19 -4.15
CA VAL A 101 -12.24 23.56 -5.57
C VAL A 101 -13.27 24.61 -5.95
N GLN A 102 -14.53 24.40 -5.58
CA GLN A 102 -15.62 25.31 -5.90
C GLN A 102 -15.46 26.70 -5.25
N SER A 103 -14.89 26.74 -4.05
CA SER A 103 -14.59 27.99 -3.34
C SER A 103 -13.29 28.67 -3.80
N GLY A 104 -12.56 28.09 -4.75
CA GLY A 104 -11.29 28.62 -5.24
C GLY A 104 -10.10 28.43 -4.29
N LYS A 105 -10.28 27.72 -3.17
CA LYS A 105 -9.20 27.43 -2.20
C LYS A 105 -8.19 26.43 -2.74
N PHE A 106 -8.55 25.64 -3.74
CA PHE A 106 -7.70 24.65 -4.37
C PHE A 106 -7.95 24.61 -5.88
N ASN A 107 -6.86 24.61 -6.66
CA ASN A 107 -6.94 24.47 -8.12
C ASN A 107 -6.26 23.16 -8.57
N PRO A 108 -7.02 22.12 -8.95
CA PRO A 108 -6.47 20.85 -9.39
C PRO A 108 -5.58 20.94 -10.64
N ALA A 109 -5.77 21.97 -11.48
CA ALA A 109 -4.99 22.14 -12.71
C ALA A 109 -3.51 22.49 -12.43
N GLN A 110 -3.22 23.08 -11.27
CA GLN A 110 -1.88 23.46 -10.86
C GLN A 110 -1.11 22.31 -10.18
N VAL A 111 -1.77 21.19 -9.98
CA VAL A 111 -1.16 20.04 -9.30
C VAL A 111 -0.82 18.95 -10.33
N THR A 112 0.45 18.60 -10.40
CA THR A 112 0.88 17.39 -11.11
C THR A 112 0.61 16.21 -10.22
N VAL A 113 -0.38 15.38 -10.58
CA VAL A 113 -0.62 14.10 -9.92
C VAL A 113 0.50 13.16 -10.38
N ALA A 114 1.33 12.71 -9.47
CA ALA A 114 2.28 11.66 -9.77
C ALA A 114 1.52 10.38 -10.17
N PRO A 115 2.05 9.57 -11.10
CA PRO A 115 1.46 8.28 -11.39
C PRO A 115 1.32 7.45 -10.10
N PRO A 116 0.34 6.56 -10.01
CA PRO A 116 0.15 5.71 -8.84
C PRO A 116 1.46 5.01 -8.49
N VAL A 117 1.96 5.26 -7.30
CA VAL A 117 3.11 4.53 -6.77
C VAL A 117 2.56 3.29 -6.09
N GLU A 118 2.99 2.11 -6.53
CA GLU A 118 2.70 0.89 -5.79
C GLU A 118 3.25 1.06 -4.38
N ARG A 119 2.36 1.18 -3.40
CA ARG A 119 2.78 1.23 -2.00
C ARG A 119 3.31 -0.13 -1.64
N SER A 120 4.54 -0.16 -1.20
CA SER A 120 5.13 -1.38 -0.69
C SER A 120 4.27 -2.01 0.40
N ASN A 121 4.06 -3.30 0.29
CA ASN A 121 3.43 -4.12 1.33
C ASN A 121 4.24 -4.12 2.64
N LEU A 122 5.46 -3.64 2.59
CA LEU A 122 6.46 -3.68 3.67
C LEU A 122 5.96 -3.03 4.96
N PHE A 123 5.30 -1.86 4.87
CA PHE A 123 4.77 -1.16 6.04
C PHE A 123 3.68 -1.97 6.75
N ARG A 124 2.77 -2.57 5.97
CA ARG A 124 1.71 -3.40 6.50
C ARG A 124 2.26 -4.69 7.12
N LEU A 125 3.22 -5.33 6.46
CA LEU A 125 3.91 -6.51 6.99
C LEU A 125 4.61 -6.19 8.32
N TYR A 126 5.25 -5.02 8.41
CA TYR A 126 5.85 -4.56 9.65
C TYR A 126 4.81 -4.42 10.78
N GLU A 127 3.69 -3.73 10.52
CA GLU A 127 2.63 -3.55 11.51
C GLU A 127 2.00 -4.87 11.95
N GLN A 128 1.85 -5.81 11.02
CA GLN A 128 1.27 -7.12 11.28
C GLN A 128 2.17 -8.03 12.13
N HIS A 129 3.48 -8.03 11.88
CA HIS A 129 4.41 -8.99 12.48
C HIS A 129 5.24 -8.41 13.62
N ILE A 130 5.52 -7.11 13.59
CA ILE A 130 6.47 -6.47 14.51
C ILE A 130 5.77 -5.52 15.47
N GLY A 131 5.05 -4.50 14.98
CA GLY A 131 4.38 -3.52 15.84
C GLY A 131 4.07 -2.20 15.14
N ALA A 132 3.69 -1.20 15.94
CA ALA A 132 3.26 0.10 15.41
C ALA A 132 4.35 0.81 14.59
N LEU A 133 3.93 1.38 13.47
CA LEU A 133 4.81 2.13 12.58
C LEU A 133 5.06 3.54 13.15
N THR A 134 6.33 3.84 13.38
CA THR A 134 6.77 5.21 13.72
C THR A 134 7.40 5.88 12.50
N PRO A 135 7.48 7.22 12.44
CA PRO A 135 8.15 7.92 11.34
C PRO A 135 9.58 7.45 11.10
N LEU A 136 10.34 7.21 12.16
CA LEU A 136 11.71 6.70 12.08
C LEU A 136 11.76 5.29 11.44
N ILE A 137 10.87 4.41 11.85
CA ILE A 137 10.77 3.06 11.27
C ILE A 137 10.34 3.13 9.81
N ALA A 138 9.38 4.02 9.48
CA ALA A 138 8.95 4.20 8.10
C ALA A 138 10.10 4.60 7.17
N ASP A 139 11.00 5.48 7.62
CA ASP A 139 12.16 5.88 6.85
C ASP A 139 13.18 4.74 6.70
N MET A 140 13.43 3.97 7.77
CA MET A 140 14.28 2.78 7.72
C MET A 140 13.74 1.72 6.76
N LEU A 141 12.42 1.48 6.74
CA LEU A 141 11.77 0.55 5.83
C LEU A 141 11.91 0.99 4.36
N LYS A 142 11.73 2.29 4.07
CA LYS A 142 11.93 2.87 2.73
C LYS A 142 13.36 2.67 2.21
N GLU A 143 14.35 2.84 3.07
CA GLU A 143 15.74 2.60 2.68
C GLU A 143 16.02 1.12 2.45
N ALA A 144 15.51 0.26 3.32
CA ALA A 144 15.65 -1.19 3.17
C ALA A 144 14.99 -1.72 1.89
N GLU A 145 13.86 -1.14 1.48
CA GLU A 145 13.18 -1.51 0.24
C GLU A 145 14.02 -1.25 -1.02
N LYS A 146 14.87 -0.23 -0.99
CA LYS A 146 15.82 0.05 -2.09
C LYS A 146 16.99 -0.93 -2.10
N GLU A 147 17.31 -1.50 -0.95
CA GLU A 147 18.51 -2.30 -0.74
C GLU A 147 18.28 -3.81 -0.89
N TYR A 148 17.08 -4.30 -0.51
CA TYR A 148 16.77 -5.73 -0.46
C TYR A 148 15.58 -6.08 -1.36
N PRO A 149 15.56 -7.31 -1.95
CA PRO A 149 14.42 -7.78 -2.73
C PRO A 149 13.13 -7.83 -1.89
N SER A 150 12.01 -7.38 -2.45
CA SER A 150 10.70 -7.33 -1.76
C SER A 150 10.25 -8.70 -1.22
N ALA A 151 10.54 -9.78 -1.94
CA ALA A 151 10.21 -11.15 -1.55
C ALA A 151 10.93 -11.66 -0.28
N TRP A 152 11.94 -10.92 0.21
CA TRP A 152 12.67 -11.32 1.41
C TRP A 152 12.02 -10.83 2.70
N PHE A 153 11.26 -9.75 2.62
CA PHE A 153 10.74 -9.10 3.82
C PHE A 153 9.72 -9.96 4.57
N GLU A 154 8.80 -10.61 3.85
CA GLU A 154 7.76 -11.44 4.46
C GLU A 154 8.39 -12.53 5.33
N GLU A 155 9.30 -13.31 4.77
CA GLU A 155 9.97 -14.39 5.49
C GLU A 155 10.86 -13.87 6.63
N ALA A 156 11.53 -12.72 6.43
CA ALA A 156 12.33 -12.11 7.49
C ALA A 156 11.47 -11.67 8.68
N PHE A 157 10.28 -11.13 8.42
CA PHE A 157 9.32 -10.77 9.48
C PHE A 157 8.73 -12.00 10.17
N GLU A 158 8.40 -13.05 9.42
CA GLU A 158 7.92 -14.30 9.99
C GLU A 158 8.97 -14.93 10.91
N ILE A 159 10.24 -14.94 10.50
CA ILE A 159 11.34 -15.44 11.33
C ILE A 159 11.48 -14.61 12.61
N ALA A 160 11.41 -13.29 12.52
CA ALA A 160 11.47 -12.41 13.68
C ALA A 160 10.30 -12.64 14.63
N ALA A 161 9.08 -12.79 14.13
CA ALA A 161 7.89 -13.10 14.90
C ALA A 161 7.98 -14.47 15.57
N ALA A 162 8.40 -15.51 14.83
CA ALA A 162 8.54 -16.87 15.33
C ALA A 162 9.63 -16.99 16.44
N LYS A 163 10.65 -16.14 16.38
CA LYS A 163 11.71 -16.07 17.39
C LYS A 163 11.39 -15.13 18.56
N ASN A 164 10.19 -14.55 18.58
CA ASN A 164 9.78 -13.52 19.54
C ASN A 164 10.72 -12.29 19.56
N ALA A 165 11.48 -12.07 18.50
CA ALA A 165 12.41 -10.95 18.32
C ALA A 165 11.76 -9.87 17.44
N ARG A 166 10.57 -9.36 17.86
CA ARG A 166 9.74 -8.43 17.11
C ARG A 166 10.31 -7.02 17.13
N ASN A 167 11.45 -6.83 16.47
CA ASN A 167 12.07 -5.52 16.29
C ASN A 167 12.74 -5.42 14.93
N TRP A 168 12.83 -4.19 14.40
CA TRP A 168 13.40 -3.93 13.09
C TRP A 168 14.86 -4.35 12.97
N LYS A 169 15.67 -4.11 14.01
CA LYS A 169 17.11 -4.47 13.98
C LYS A 169 17.34 -5.95 13.71
N TYR A 170 16.48 -6.81 14.27
CA TYR A 170 16.58 -8.25 14.04
C TYR A 170 16.23 -8.62 12.61
N VAL A 171 15.16 -8.03 12.05
CA VAL A 171 14.76 -8.23 10.64
C VAL A 171 15.87 -7.76 9.71
N GLU A 172 16.41 -6.57 9.93
CA GLU A 172 17.51 -6.01 9.15
C GLU A 172 18.78 -6.91 9.19
N ALA A 173 19.11 -7.48 10.34
CA ALA A 173 20.24 -8.42 10.46
C ALA A 173 20.00 -9.69 9.62
N ILE A 174 18.77 -10.20 9.53
CA ILE A 174 18.42 -11.32 8.66
C ILE A 174 18.64 -10.93 7.19
N LEU A 175 18.09 -9.80 6.76
CA LEU A 175 18.18 -9.32 5.39
C LEU A 175 19.64 -9.10 4.97
N LYS A 176 20.44 -8.46 5.83
CA LYS A 176 21.86 -8.23 5.61
C LYS A 176 22.63 -9.54 5.44
N ARG A 177 22.36 -10.52 6.31
CA ARG A 177 22.99 -11.84 6.21
C ARG A 177 22.63 -12.54 4.90
N TRP A 178 21.38 -12.48 4.46
CA TRP A 178 20.97 -13.06 3.18
C TRP A 178 21.63 -12.37 1.99
N LYS A 179 21.85 -11.05 2.07
CA LYS A 179 22.58 -10.31 1.04
C LYS A 179 24.05 -10.71 0.97
N GLU A 180 24.70 -10.92 2.12
CA GLU A 180 26.12 -11.26 2.20
C GLU A 180 26.42 -12.73 1.87
N LYS A 181 25.57 -13.66 2.31
CA LYS A 181 25.84 -15.11 2.24
C LYS A 181 24.93 -15.86 1.25
N GLY A 182 23.96 -15.19 0.66
CA GLY A 182 22.89 -15.82 -0.11
C GLY A 182 21.77 -16.34 0.78
N LYS A 183 20.56 -16.38 0.21
CA LYS A 183 19.36 -16.95 0.86
C LYS A 183 19.33 -18.46 0.61
N ASP A 184 20.02 -19.26 1.45
CA ASP A 184 20.00 -20.73 1.38
C ASP A 184 19.04 -21.29 2.43
N GLU A 185 17.92 -21.88 1.97
CA GLU A 185 16.77 -22.27 2.81
C GLU A 185 17.10 -23.30 3.90
N ARG A 186 18.11 -24.13 3.72
CA ARG A 186 18.48 -25.20 4.67
C ARG A 186 19.43 -24.76 5.78
N LYS A 187 20.37 -23.86 5.49
CA LYS A 187 21.35 -23.35 6.48
C LYS A 187 20.77 -22.32 7.45
N ASN A 188 19.75 -21.58 7.03
CA ASN A 188 19.18 -20.48 7.82
C ASN A 188 18.47 -20.92 9.12
N ARG A 189 17.93 -22.14 9.19
CA ARG A 189 17.25 -22.63 10.41
C ARG A 189 18.23 -22.98 11.54
N GLU A 190 19.40 -23.53 11.21
CA GLU A 190 20.39 -23.91 12.21
C GLU A 190 21.29 -22.76 12.70
N ASP A 191 21.65 -21.85 11.80
CA ASP A 191 22.45 -20.65 12.13
C ASP A 191 21.64 -19.60 12.90
N ALA A 192 20.35 -19.45 12.64
CA ALA A 192 19.47 -18.57 13.42
C ALA A 192 19.36 -19.01 14.90
N VAL A 193 19.45 -20.30 15.17
CA VAL A 193 19.48 -20.84 16.56
C VAL A 193 20.82 -20.55 17.23
N LYS A 194 21.93 -20.62 16.51
CA LYS A 194 23.26 -20.34 17.06
C LYS A 194 23.48 -18.85 17.32
N ASP A 195 23.05 -17.99 16.44
CA ASP A 195 23.16 -16.54 16.64
C ASP A 195 22.26 -16.04 17.78
N PHE A 196 21.05 -16.60 17.95
CA PHE A 196 20.19 -16.27 19.08
C PHE A 196 20.85 -16.62 20.42
N LYS A 197 21.50 -17.78 20.55
CA LYS A 197 22.26 -18.15 21.75
C LYS A 197 23.39 -17.15 22.02
N ARG A 198 24.07 -16.67 20.98
CA ARG A 198 25.17 -15.71 21.12
C ARG A 198 24.71 -14.34 21.62
N TYR A 199 23.47 -13.90 21.26
CA TYR A 199 22.91 -12.64 21.72
C TYR A 199 22.21 -12.74 23.09
N THR A 200 21.72 -13.92 23.47
CA THR A 200 21.04 -14.13 24.77
C THR A 200 21.98 -14.67 25.87
N GLU A 201 23.10 -15.29 25.50
CA GLU A 201 24.07 -15.92 26.43
C GLU A 201 25.48 -15.30 26.36
N GLY A 202 25.71 -14.28 25.49
CA GLY A 202 27.00 -13.60 25.32
C GLY A 202 27.12 -12.30 26.12
N GLU A 203 28.23 -11.56 25.92
CA GLU A 203 28.62 -10.32 26.61
C GLU A 203 27.52 -9.20 26.60
N PHE A 204 26.45 -9.35 25.81
CA PHE A 204 25.33 -8.40 25.72
C PHE A 204 24.06 -8.85 26.49
N ALA A 205 24.10 -9.99 27.19
CA ALA A 205 22.96 -10.50 27.96
C ALA A 205 22.57 -9.57 29.14
N GLU A 206 23.45 -8.72 29.60
CA GLU A 206 23.21 -7.76 30.69
C GLU A 206 22.29 -6.60 30.27
N TYR A 207 22.13 -6.32 28.98
CA TYR A 207 21.27 -5.22 28.48
C TYR A 207 19.80 -5.62 28.26
N PHE A 208 19.43 -6.87 28.55
CA PHE A 208 18.09 -7.41 28.33
C PHE A 208 17.40 -7.94 29.60
N ARG A 209 17.94 -7.63 30.78
CA ARG A 209 17.28 -7.88 32.06
C ARG A 209 16.77 -6.55 32.63
N ASP A 210 15.55 -6.17 32.21
CA ASP A 210 14.59 -5.39 32.99
C ASP A 210 13.20 -5.57 32.37
#